data_187da122f33e8bc10ab9ae3b52b91221
#
_entry.id   187da122f33e8bc10ab9ae3b52b91221
#
_cell.length_a   1.000
_cell.length_b   1.000
_cell.length_c   1.000
_cell.angle_alpha   90.00
_cell.angle_beta   90.00
_cell.angle_gamma   90.00
#
_symmetry.space_group_name_H-M   'P 1'
#
loop_
_entity.id
_entity.type
_entity.pdbx_description
1 polymer ?
#
loop_
_entity_poly.entity_id
_entity_poly.type
_entity_poly.pdbx_seq_one_letter_code
_entity_poly.pdbx_strand_id
1 'polypeptide(L)'
;DTDRSRGLGDVYKRQTHTGAFALNAAAGGAAAVTAVDISAEAVQMTDANASKNGLDKVVKGLKANVFDLLSELVNNKSREYDFIILDPPAFTKSGSTVKNAIRGYKEINLKAMKLLPRGGYLATCSCSHFMKEELFVQMLHDAAADANVQLRQIEARQQSPDHPILWNVPETYYLKFYIFQVV
;
A
#
# COMPACT_ATOMS: atom_id res chain seq x y z
N ASP A 1 19.75 -11.04 1.80
CA ASP A 1 18.66 -10.91 0.82
C ASP A 1 17.77 -9.76 1.24
N THR A 2 18.13 -8.59 0.80
CA THR A 2 17.51 -7.35 1.24
C THR A 2 16.40 -7.02 0.28
N ASP A 3 15.19 -7.44 0.60
CA ASP A 3 13.97 -6.94 -0.01
C ASP A 3 13.81 -5.46 0.37
N ARG A 4 14.31 -4.58 -0.49
CA ARG A 4 14.24 -3.13 -0.32
C ARG A 4 12.98 -2.58 -0.97
N SER A 5 11.82 -3.05 -0.57
CA SER A 5 10.60 -2.34 -0.94
C SER A 5 10.57 -1.01 -0.19
N ARG A 6 10.81 0.08 -0.89
CA ARG A 6 10.73 1.44 -0.39
C ARG A 6 9.30 1.89 -0.42
N GLY A 7 8.61 1.75 0.68
CA GLY A 7 7.22 2.04 0.79
C GLY A 7 6.84 3.38 1.42
N LEU A 8 5.74 4.01 1.03
CA LEU A 8 5.08 5.22 1.55
C LEU A 8 4.04 4.87 2.61
N GLY A 9 3.84 5.68 3.59
CA GLY A 9 3.07 5.50 4.81
C GLY A 9 1.75 4.77 4.67
N ASP A 10 1.65 3.73 5.40
CA ASP A 10 0.83 2.58 5.14
C ASP A 10 -0.41 2.55 6.00
N VAL A 11 -1.55 2.29 5.40
CA VAL A 11 -2.61 1.63 6.13
C VAL A 11 -2.34 0.13 6.20
N TYR A 12 -1.42 -0.39 5.38
CA TYR A 12 -0.98 -1.78 5.53
C TYR A 12 0.31 -2.15 4.82
N LYS A 13 1.30 -2.45 5.62
CA LYS A 13 2.41 -3.25 5.16
C LYS A 13 2.93 -4.18 6.24
N ARG A 14 3.12 -5.43 5.88
CA ARG A 14 3.88 -6.40 6.67
C ARG A 14 5.36 -6.03 6.76
N GLN A 15 5.74 -4.88 6.20
CA GLN A 15 7.08 -4.31 6.19
C GLN A 15 7.03 -2.80 6.03
N THR A 16 6.52 -2.10 7.03
CA THR A 16 6.88 -0.69 7.22
C THR A 16 8.40 -0.58 7.38
N HIS A 17 9.02 -1.69 7.62
CA HIS A 17 10.44 -1.95 7.75
C HIS A 17 11.19 -0.83 8.47
N THR A 18 11.34 0.34 7.86
CA THR A 18 12.02 1.51 8.43
C THR A 18 11.12 2.75 8.49
N GLY A 19 9.86 2.63 8.09
CA GLY A 19 8.92 3.76 8.02
C GLY A 19 9.16 4.71 6.84
N ALA A 20 9.87 4.28 5.80
CA ALA A 20 10.31 5.18 4.73
C ALA A 20 9.14 5.96 4.07
N PHE A 21 8.01 5.33 3.79
CA PHE A 21 6.85 6.01 3.24
C PHE A 21 6.22 6.99 4.23
N ALA A 22 6.08 6.58 5.49
CA ALA A 22 5.51 7.43 6.51
C ALA A 22 6.35 8.69 6.74
N LEU A 23 7.67 8.52 6.80
CA LEU A 23 8.61 9.63 6.97
C LEU A 23 8.60 10.58 5.77
N ASN A 24 8.55 10.04 4.55
CA ASN A 24 8.47 10.88 3.34
C ASN A 24 7.12 11.60 3.24
N ALA A 25 6.01 10.97 3.62
CA ALA A 25 4.71 11.63 3.68
C ALA A 25 4.71 12.79 4.68
N ALA A 26 5.24 12.56 5.88
CA ALA A 26 5.37 13.61 6.90
C ALA A 26 6.32 14.74 6.48
N ALA A 27 7.47 14.42 5.89
CA ALA A 27 8.41 15.40 5.34
C ALA A 27 7.80 16.18 4.15
N GLY A 28 6.88 15.55 3.41
CA GLY A 28 6.11 16.17 2.33
C GLY A 28 4.94 17.04 2.81
N GLY A 29 4.74 17.18 4.14
CA GLY A 29 3.74 18.09 4.71
C GLY A 29 2.43 17.41 5.14
N ALA A 30 2.38 16.08 5.25
CA ALA A 30 1.21 15.42 5.85
C ALA A 30 1.02 15.88 7.30
N ALA A 31 -0.22 16.20 7.68
CA ALA A 31 -0.55 16.67 9.03
C ALA A 31 -0.47 15.55 10.08
N ALA A 32 -0.84 14.33 9.70
CA ALA A 32 -0.75 13.13 10.52
C ALA A 32 -0.54 11.91 9.63
N VAL A 33 0.26 10.96 10.09
CA VAL A 33 0.56 9.70 9.39
C VAL A 33 0.46 8.53 10.35
N THR A 34 -0.37 7.56 10.03
CA THR A 34 -0.45 6.28 10.73
C THR A 34 0.28 5.21 9.94
N ALA A 35 1.39 4.72 10.46
CA ALA A 35 2.21 3.67 9.87
C ALA A 35 1.85 2.31 10.49
N VAL A 36 1.23 1.43 9.72
CA VAL A 36 0.72 0.16 10.23
C VAL A 36 1.61 -1.01 9.83
N ASP A 37 1.97 -1.84 10.79
CA ASP A 37 2.64 -3.12 10.55
C ASP A 37 2.19 -4.17 11.57
N ILE A 38 2.25 -5.43 11.18
CA ILE A 38 1.99 -6.57 12.07
C ILE A 38 3.18 -6.84 13.00
N SER A 39 4.39 -6.45 12.58
CA SER A 39 5.63 -6.60 13.34
C SER A 39 5.80 -5.45 14.33
N ALA A 40 5.87 -5.79 15.61
CA ALA A 40 6.21 -4.83 16.66
C ALA A 40 7.59 -4.18 16.46
N GLU A 41 8.55 -4.94 15.92
CA GLU A 41 9.89 -4.45 15.61
C GLU A 41 9.87 -3.36 14.52
N ALA A 42 9.12 -3.60 13.45
CA ALA A 42 8.96 -2.63 12.36
C ALA A 42 8.29 -1.34 12.86
N VAL A 43 7.28 -1.46 13.70
CA VAL A 43 6.62 -0.31 14.34
C VAL A 43 7.61 0.47 15.20
N GLN A 44 8.35 -0.19 16.08
CA GLN A 44 9.37 0.45 16.93
C GLN A 44 10.46 1.14 16.09
N MET A 45 10.88 0.52 14.99
CA MET A 45 11.87 1.11 14.09
C MET A 45 11.32 2.36 13.39
N THR A 46 10.06 2.33 12.98
CA THR A 46 9.38 3.49 12.39
C THR A 46 9.31 4.64 13.39
N ASP A 47 8.89 4.39 14.62
CA ASP A 47 8.82 5.42 15.67
C ASP A 47 10.21 5.98 16.02
N ALA A 48 11.22 5.12 16.10
CA ALA A 48 12.60 5.54 16.34
C ALA A 48 13.14 6.42 15.19
N ASN A 49 12.84 6.07 13.95
CA ASN A 49 13.24 6.86 12.79
C ASN A 49 12.46 8.17 12.69
N ALA A 50 11.18 8.17 13.03
CA ALA A 50 10.38 9.40 13.13
C ALA A 50 11.01 10.36 14.15
N SER A 51 11.35 9.84 15.34
CA SER A 51 11.99 10.64 16.39
C SER A 51 13.35 11.21 15.95
N LYS A 52 14.20 10.40 15.29
CA LYS A 52 15.50 10.84 14.77
C LYS A 52 15.38 11.96 13.73
N ASN A 53 14.27 12.02 13.01
CA ASN A 53 14.01 13.03 11.98
C ASN A 53 13.13 14.20 12.47
N GLY A 54 12.77 14.23 13.77
CA GLY A 54 11.90 15.27 14.33
C GLY A 54 10.45 15.20 13.84
N LEU A 55 10.00 14.02 13.39
CA LEU A 55 8.67 13.76 12.82
C LEU A 55 7.76 12.96 13.77
N ASP A 56 8.18 12.73 14.99
CA ASP A 56 7.48 11.93 16.02
C ASP A 56 6.11 12.49 16.45
N LYS A 57 5.87 13.78 16.18
CA LYS A 57 4.55 14.40 16.41
C LYS A 57 3.56 14.11 15.28
N VAL A 58 4.06 13.81 14.08
CA VAL A 58 3.28 13.60 12.86
C VAL A 58 3.11 12.11 12.58
N VAL A 59 4.18 11.33 12.71
CA VAL A 59 4.19 9.89 12.41
C VAL A 59 3.92 9.09 13.67
N LYS A 60 2.97 8.16 13.60
CA LYS A 60 2.64 7.20 14.67
C LYS A 60 2.64 5.79 14.11
N GLY A 61 3.46 4.92 14.71
CA GLY A 61 3.44 3.49 14.43
C GLY A 61 2.24 2.80 15.11
N LEU A 62 1.58 1.91 14.39
CA LEU A 62 0.47 1.11 14.88
C LEU A 62 0.71 -0.37 14.57
N LYS A 63 0.82 -1.20 15.61
CA LYS A 63 0.87 -2.65 15.44
C LYS A 63 -0.55 -3.18 15.24
N ALA A 64 -0.87 -3.61 14.03
CA ALA A 64 -2.17 -4.20 13.71
C ALA A 64 -2.09 -5.15 12.51
N ASN A 65 -3.06 -6.06 12.44
CA ASN A 65 -3.38 -6.78 11.21
C ASN A 65 -4.31 -5.90 10.38
N VAL A 66 -3.94 -5.58 9.18
CA VAL A 66 -4.73 -4.66 8.34
C VAL A 66 -6.06 -5.21 7.88
N PHE A 67 -6.16 -6.47 7.58
CA PHE A 67 -7.46 -7.02 7.20
C PHE A 67 -8.50 -6.72 8.29
N ASP A 68 -8.08 -6.85 9.55
CA ASP A 68 -8.90 -6.55 10.72
C ASP A 68 -9.09 -5.05 10.88
N LEU A 69 -8.00 -4.27 10.85
CA LEU A 69 -8.04 -2.82 10.98
C LEU A 69 -8.89 -2.14 9.91
N LEU A 70 -8.70 -2.49 8.63
CA LEU A 70 -9.52 -1.91 7.56
C LEU A 70 -11.00 -2.30 7.71
N SER A 71 -11.29 -3.53 8.19
CA SER A 71 -12.65 -3.97 8.46
C SER A 71 -13.30 -3.14 9.57
N GLU A 72 -12.57 -2.92 10.66
CA GLU A 72 -13.01 -2.10 11.79
C GLU A 72 -13.28 -0.65 11.36
N LEU A 73 -12.33 -0.03 10.64
CA LEU A 73 -12.48 1.33 10.13
C LEU A 73 -13.69 1.49 9.22
N VAL A 74 -13.92 0.53 8.31
CA VAL A 74 -15.10 0.53 7.43
C VAL A 74 -16.39 0.38 8.22
N ASN A 75 -16.43 -0.53 9.20
CA ASN A 75 -17.60 -0.76 10.04
C ASN A 75 -17.95 0.48 10.88
N ASN A 76 -16.92 1.17 11.39
CA ASN A 76 -17.04 2.41 12.15
C ASN A 76 -17.31 3.63 11.26
N LYS A 77 -17.38 3.45 9.93
CA LYS A 77 -17.56 4.53 8.94
C LYS A 77 -16.51 5.64 9.09
N SER A 78 -15.28 5.28 9.44
CA SER A 78 -14.18 6.23 9.57
C SER A 78 -13.95 6.99 8.26
N ARG A 79 -13.64 8.28 8.37
CA ARG A 79 -13.32 9.19 7.25
C ARG A 79 -12.10 10.05 7.59
N GLU A 80 -11.18 9.49 8.36
CA GLU A 80 -10.04 10.20 8.92
C GLU A 80 -8.90 10.37 7.91
N TYR A 81 -8.87 9.52 6.85
CA TYR A 81 -7.78 9.48 5.89
C TYR A 81 -8.19 10.12 4.57
N ASP A 82 -7.37 11.02 4.07
CA ASP A 82 -7.47 11.59 2.72
C ASP A 82 -6.46 10.98 1.74
N PHE A 83 -5.48 10.24 2.27
CA PHE A 83 -4.51 9.49 1.49
C PHE A 83 -4.27 8.11 2.13
N ILE A 84 -4.44 7.04 1.37
CA ILE A 84 -4.15 5.67 1.82
C ILE A 84 -3.12 5.04 0.88
N ILE A 85 -2.14 4.36 1.47
CA ILE A 85 -1.11 3.64 0.71
C ILE A 85 -1.13 2.17 1.08
N LEU A 86 -1.26 1.34 0.06
CA LEU A 86 -1.26 -0.11 0.16
C LEU A 86 -0.04 -0.67 -0.57
N ASP A 87 0.97 -1.11 0.19
CA ASP A 87 2.13 -1.80 -0.33
C ASP A 87 2.28 -3.16 0.40
N PRO A 88 1.35 -4.09 0.14
CA PRO A 88 1.36 -5.39 0.81
C PRO A 88 2.52 -6.24 0.33
N PRO A 89 2.96 -7.24 1.12
CA PRO A 89 3.88 -8.25 0.64
C PRO A 89 3.30 -9.01 -0.54
N ALA A 90 4.13 -9.68 -1.31
CA ALA A 90 3.66 -10.56 -2.36
C ALA A 90 2.74 -11.64 -1.76
N PHE A 91 1.42 -11.54 -2.03
CA PHE A 91 0.44 -12.52 -1.57
C PHE A 91 0.55 -13.85 -2.29
N THR A 92 1.35 -13.92 -3.36
CA THR A 92 1.62 -15.17 -4.09
C THR A 92 3.10 -15.32 -4.39
N LYS A 93 3.57 -16.55 -4.18
CA LYS A 93 4.93 -16.98 -4.54
C LYS A 93 4.92 -18.07 -5.62
N SER A 94 3.75 -18.39 -6.16
CA SER A 94 3.57 -19.42 -7.20
C SER A 94 2.33 -19.14 -8.04
N GLY A 95 2.31 -19.63 -9.27
CA GLY A 95 1.15 -19.52 -10.16
C GLY A 95 -0.13 -20.17 -9.59
N SER A 96 -0.01 -21.21 -8.80
CA SER A 96 -1.15 -21.93 -8.21
C SER A 96 -1.90 -21.11 -7.15
N THR A 97 -1.25 -20.12 -6.53
CA THR A 97 -1.84 -19.31 -5.45
C THR A 97 -2.33 -17.93 -5.91
N VAL A 98 -2.23 -17.61 -7.20
CA VAL A 98 -2.63 -16.31 -7.78
C VAL A 98 -4.09 -15.97 -7.49
N LYS A 99 -5.02 -16.93 -7.61
CA LYS A 99 -6.45 -16.70 -7.32
C LYS A 99 -6.69 -16.23 -5.87
N ASN A 100 -5.98 -16.81 -4.91
CA ASN A 100 -6.09 -16.40 -3.51
C ASN A 100 -5.45 -15.02 -3.29
N ALA A 101 -4.34 -14.75 -3.97
CA ALA A 101 -3.70 -13.44 -3.93
C ALA A 101 -4.62 -12.34 -4.47
N ILE A 102 -5.30 -12.56 -5.61
CA ILE A 102 -6.27 -11.62 -6.17
C ILE A 102 -7.36 -11.28 -5.14
N ARG A 103 -7.87 -12.26 -4.40
CA ARG A 103 -8.88 -12.03 -3.34
C ARG A 103 -8.33 -11.13 -2.22
N GLY A 104 -7.11 -11.41 -1.74
CA GLY A 104 -6.47 -10.58 -0.72
C GLY A 104 -6.21 -9.16 -1.17
N TYR A 105 -5.66 -8.97 -2.39
CA TYR A 105 -5.49 -7.65 -2.98
C TYR A 105 -6.82 -6.92 -3.15
N LYS A 106 -7.86 -7.61 -3.66
CA LYS A 106 -9.20 -7.02 -3.83
C LYS A 106 -9.77 -6.54 -2.50
N GLU A 107 -9.68 -7.36 -1.47
CA GLU A 107 -10.22 -7.05 -0.15
C GLU A 107 -9.64 -5.76 0.44
N ILE A 108 -8.30 -5.65 0.48
CA ILE A 108 -7.66 -4.45 1.05
C ILE A 108 -7.93 -3.20 0.21
N ASN A 109 -7.87 -3.32 -1.13
CA ASN A 109 -8.14 -2.19 -2.02
C ASN A 109 -9.59 -1.71 -1.93
N LEU A 110 -10.56 -2.64 -1.93
CA LEU A 110 -11.98 -2.35 -1.73
C LEU A 110 -12.24 -1.58 -0.42
N LYS A 111 -11.66 -2.05 0.68
CA LYS A 111 -11.82 -1.41 1.99
C LYS A 111 -11.18 -0.02 2.02
N ALA A 112 -9.97 0.13 1.47
CA ALA A 112 -9.30 1.41 1.36
C ALA A 112 -10.13 2.41 0.53
N MET A 113 -10.65 1.99 -0.61
CA MET A 113 -11.52 2.83 -1.45
C MET A 113 -12.80 3.28 -0.71
N LYS A 114 -13.38 2.41 0.12
CA LYS A 114 -14.54 2.77 0.95
C LYS A 114 -14.23 3.77 2.07
N LEU A 115 -12.99 3.83 2.53
CA LEU A 115 -12.55 4.75 3.59
C LEU A 115 -12.22 6.14 3.05
N LEU A 116 -11.82 6.24 1.80
CA LEU A 116 -11.43 7.51 1.20
C LEU A 116 -12.65 8.37 0.86
N PRO A 117 -12.60 9.68 1.17
CA PRO A 117 -13.61 10.61 0.69
C PRO A 117 -13.43 10.88 -0.81
N ARG A 118 -14.44 11.49 -1.43
CA ARG A 118 -14.29 12.07 -2.77
C ARG A 118 -13.16 13.12 -2.75
N GLY A 119 -12.24 13.04 -3.71
CA GLY A 119 -11.02 13.85 -3.76
C GLY A 119 -9.83 13.19 -3.06
N GLY A 120 -10.05 12.17 -2.24
CA GLY A 120 -8.98 11.43 -1.57
C GLY A 120 -8.16 10.56 -2.54
N TYR A 121 -6.99 10.13 -2.10
CA TYR A 121 -6.02 9.42 -2.95
C TYR A 121 -5.73 8.01 -2.44
N LEU A 122 -5.62 7.08 -3.36
CA LEU A 122 -5.17 5.71 -3.14
C LEU A 122 -3.88 5.47 -3.90
N ALA A 123 -2.80 5.17 -3.20
CA ALA A 123 -1.61 4.56 -3.79
C ALA A 123 -1.64 3.06 -3.51
N THR A 124 -1.48 2.24 -4.52
CA THR A 124 -1.53 0.78 -4.36
C THR A 124 -0.54 0.09 -5.27
N CYS A 125 0.05 -0.99 -4.79
CA CYS A 125 1.02 -1.73 -5.56
C CYS A 125 0.99 -3.25 -5.34
N SER A 126 1.67 -3.95 -6.24
CA SER A 126 2.01 -5.35 -6.13
C SER A 126 3.45 -5.57 -6.58
N CYS A 127 4.26 -6.18 -5.72
CA CYS A 127 5.65 -6.55 -6.01
C CYS A 127 5.81 -8.01 -6.48
N SER A 128 4.73 -8.72 -6.82
CA SER A 128 4.77 -10.10 -7.27
C SER A 128 4.80 -10.19 -8.81
N HIS A 129 5.80 -10.86 -9.36
CA HIS A 129 5.84 -11.15 -10.81
C HIS A 129 4.72 -12.12 -11.24
N PHE A 130 4.18 -12.93 -10.33
CA PHE A 130 3.02 -13.79 -10.60
C PHE A 130 1.71 -13.01 -10.71
N MET A 131 1.61 -11.85 -10.07
CA MET A 131 0.51 -10.93 -10.23
C MET A 131 0.78 -10.05 -11.46
N LYS A 132 0.42 -10.56 -12.65
CA LYS A 132 0.56 -9.80 -13.90
C LYS A 132 -0.23 -8.49 -13.84
N GLU A 133 0.22 -7.50 -14.61
CA GLU A 133 -0.38 -6.17 -14.60
C GLU A 133 -1.87 -6.22 -14.96
N GLU A 134 -2.24 -6.98 -15.97
CA GLU A 134 -3.63 -7.11 -16.42
C GLU A 134 -4.54 -7.65 -15.30
N LEU A 135 -4.02 -8.62 -14.52
CA LEU A 135 -4.76 -9.19 -13.39
C LEU A 135 -4.89 -8.18 -12.24
N PHE A 136 -3.84 -7.40 -11.99
CA PHE A 136 -3.86 -6.38 -10.95
C PHE A 136 -4.81 -5.25 -11.30
N VAL A 137 -4.76 -4.75 -12.54
CA VAL A 137 -5.67 -3.71 -13.04
C VAL A 137 -7.12 -4.20 -13.03
N GLN A 138 -7.41 -5.41 -13.52
CA GLN A 138 -8.76 -5.97 -13.48
C GLN A 138 -9.28 -6.09 -12.04
N MET A 139 -8.45 -6.54 -11.11
CA MET A 139 -8.79 -6.61 -9.69
C MET A 139 -9.13 -5.24 -9.11
N LEU A 140 -8.39 -4.18 -9.50
CA LEU A 140 -8.67 -2.80 -9.07
C LEU A 140 -10.00 -2.28 -9.63
N HIS A 141 -10.31 -2.57 -10.88
CA HIS A 141 -11.63 -2.26 -11.47
C HIS A 141 -12.77 -2.93 -10.71
N ASP A 142 -12.62 -4.23 -10.42
CA ASP A 142 -13.61 -4.99 -9.66
C ASP A 142 -13.77 -4.44 -8.23
N ALA A 143 -12.67 -4.04 -7.58
CA ALA A 143 -12.71 -3.44 -6.25
C ALA A 143 -13.40 -2.07 -6.26
N ALA A 144 -13.15 -1.24 -7.26
CA ALA A 144 -13.78 0.08 -7.40
C ALA A 144 -15.30 -0.05 -7.66
N ALA A 145 -15.69 -1.00 -8.50
CA ALA A 145 -17.11 -1.29 -8.75
C ALA A 145 -17.82 -1.73 -7.46
N ASP A 146 -17.22 -2.66 -6.70
CA ASP A 146 -17.78 -3.14 -5.43
C ASP A 146 -17.77 -2.07 -4.31
N ALA A 147 -16.83 -1.11 -4.39
CA ALA A 147 -16.79 0.04 -3.48
C ALA A 147 -17.80 1.13 -3.88
N ASN A 148 -18.36 1.05 -5.08
CA ASN A 148 -19.22 2.07 -5.69
C ASN A 148 -18.49 3.44 -5.77
N VAL A 149 -17.25 3.42 -6.22
CA VAL A 149 -16.43 4.62 -6.45
C VAL A 149 -15.89 4.64 -7.87
N GLN A 150 -15.63 5.84 -8.37
CA GLN A 150 -14.88 6.04 -9.60
C GLN A 150 -13.45 6.46 -9.27
N LEU A 151 -12.50 5.95 -10.03
CA LEU A 151 -11.08 6.24 -9.85
C LEU A 151 -10.54 7.01 -11.06
N ARG A 152 -9.88 8.12 -10.80
CA ARG A 152 -9.06 8.82 -11.78
C ARG A 152 -7.61 8.38 -11.59
N GLN A 153 -7.01 7.75 -12.58
CA GLN A 153 -5.59 7.44 -12.54
C GLN A 153 -4.76 8.73 -12.61
N ILE A 154 -3.93 8.94 -11.61
CA ILE A 154 -3.00 10.08 -11.54
C ILE A 154 -1.63 9.65 -12.04
N GLU A 155 -1.18 8.45 -11.64
CA GLU A 155 0.14 7.97 -11.97
C GLU A 155 0.16 6.44 -12.10
N ALA A 156 1.03 5.93 -12.97
CA ALA A 156 1.41 4.53 -13.05
C ALA A 156 2.93 4.44 -13.12
N ARG A 157 3.55 3.59 -12.31
CA ARG A 157 4.99 3.42 -12.26
C ARG A 157 5.40 1.95 -12.13
N GLN A 158 6.61 1.69 -12.53
CA GLN A 158 7.32 0.44 -12.39
C GLN A 158 8.38 0.58 -11.29
N GLN A 159 9.21 -0.44 -11.12
CA GLN A 159 10.36 -0.40 -10.22
C GLN A 159 11.37 0.69 -10.61
N SER A 160 12.15 1.11 -9.63
CA SER A 160 13.18 2.13 -9.82
C SER A 160 14.35 1.63 -10.70
N PRO A 161 15.13 2.52 -11.34
CA PRO A 161 16.22 2.15 -12.26
C PRO A 161 17.31 1.28 -11.66
N ASP A 162 17.50 1.27 -10.34
CA ASP A 162 18.42 0.37 -9.64
C ASP A 162 17.93 -1.09 -9.60
N HIS A 163 16.70 -1.34 -10.06
CA HIS A 163 16.12 -2.66 -10.29
C HIS A 163 15.76 -2.80 -11.78
N PRO A 164 16.73 -3.06 -12.67
CA PRO A 164 16.51 -3.02 -14.12
C PRO A 164 15.55 -4.10 -14.58
N ILE A 165 14.71 -3.76 -15.57
CA ILE A 165 13.89 -4.72 -16.29
C ILE A 165 14.70 -5.26 -17.46
N LEU A 166 14.95 -6.56 -17.46
CA LEU A 166 15.63 -7.26 -18.54
C LEU A 166 14.59 -7.84 -19.51
N TRP A 167 14.58 -7.40 -20.75
CA TRP A 167 13.58 -7.78 -21.74
C TRP A 167 13.50 -9.27 -22.04
N ASN A 168 14.62 -9.98 -21.90
CA ASN A 168 14.71 -11.43 -22.05
C ASN A 168 14.46 -12.21 -20.75
N VAL A 169 14.18 -11.53 -19.66
CA VAL A 169 13.89 -12.13 -18.32
C VAL A 169 12.63 -11.47 -17.76
N PRO A 170 11.43 -11.92 -18.19
CA PRO A 170 10.14 -11.29 -17.82
C PRO A 170 9.90 -11.20 -16.30
N GLU A 171 10.51 -12.08 -15.52
CA GLU A 171 10.40 -12.10 -14.06
C GLU A 171 11.01 -10.87 -13.40
N THR A 172 11.89 -10.16 -14.10
CA THR A 172 12.47 -8.90 -13.62
C THR A 172 11.46 -7.75 -13.62
N TYR A 173 10.36 -7.84 -14.38
CA TYR A 173 9.23 -6.93 -14.25
C TYR A 173 8.28 -7.41 -13.17
N TYR A 174 8.43 -6.88 -11.96
CA TYR A 174 7.69 -7.36 -10.81
C TYR A 174 6.84 -6.29 -10.11
N LEU A 175 7.17 -4.99 -10.22
CA LEU A 175 6.45 -3.92 -9.52
C LEU A 175 5.42 -3.25 -10.43
N LYS A 176 4.18 -3.24 -9.98
CA LYS A 176 3.07 -2.44 -10.50
C LYS A 176 2.67 -1.47 -9.40
N PHE A 177 2.74 -0.17 -9.66
CA PHE A 177 2.38 0.87 -8.72
C PHE A 177 1.46 1.88 -9.40
N TYR A 178 0.35 2.18 -8.74
CA TYR A 178 -0.65 3.12 -9.23
C TYR A 178 -1.03 4.11 -8.14
N ILE A 179 -1.28 5.36 -8.54
CA ILE A 179 -1.94 6.37 -7.72
C ILE A 179 -3.25 6.74 -8.39
N PHE A 180 -4.33 6.67 -7.62
CA PHE A 180 -5.66 7.06 -8.04
C PHE A 180 -6.22 8.16 -7.15
N GLN A 181 -7.08 9.01 -7.73
CA GLN A 181 -7.97 9.89 -6.99
C GLN A 181 -9.39 9.33 -7.04
N VAL A 182 -10.08 9.32 -5.91
CA VAL A 182 -11.51 9.01 -5.85
C VAL A 182 -12.31 10.21 -6.35
N VAL A 183 -13.18 10.02 -7.36
CA VAL A 183 -13.94 11.09 -8.02
C VAL A 183 -15.45 10.85 -7.96
#